data_392f8abd7581a0a2a416470e32c51ec2
#
_entry.id   392f8abd7581a0a2a416470e32c51ec2
#
_cell.length_a   1.000
_cell.length_b   1.000
_cell.length_c   1.000
_cell.angle_alpha   90.00
_cell.angle_beta   90.00
_cell.angle_gamma   90.00
#
_symmetry.space_group_name_H-M   'P 1'
#
loop_
_entity.id
_entity.type
_entity.pdbx_description
1 polymer ?
#
loop_
_entity_poly.entity_id
_entity_poly.type
_entity_poly.pdbx_seq_one_letter_code
_entity_poly.pdbx_strand_id
1 'polypeptide(L)'
;KNAQKAVDDAKSEIERLDQLWSAVDKNSEIYQLNQKKKMKVSDETLELIEFAKKKSKESNDAFDISIYPIVELWGFPTQKYRVPSDSEIQKLLKNVNSQKIKINKKTNVVTLEKNMKIDLGGIAKGYTSQRIAKIYKKDGVKSGVISLGGNVQAIGTKTDGSRWKVGVQSPDDTESMIGAYEAADEAVITSGAYERYFEKDGKTYHHIIDPATGKPSEKDLKSVTIISKNGTLSDTLSTTLFVMGKDKAISYWKKHSSEFNIILVDNNDKILI
;
A
#
# COMPACT_ATOMS: atom_id res chain seq x y z
N LYS A 1 -28.22 11.66 12.48
CA LYS A 1 -27.39 11.57 13.71
C LYS A 1 -26.28 10.49 13.60
N ASN A 2 -26.56 9.30 13.05
CA ASN A 2 -25.57 8.22 12.98
C ASN A 2 -24.45 8.48 11.98
N ALA A 3 -24.71 9.18 10.86
CA ALA A 3 -23.70 9.45 9.84
C ALA A 3 -22.58 10.38 10.36
N GLN A 4 -22.92 11.43 11.12
CA GLN A 4 -21.92 12.33 11.69
C GLN A 4 -21.02 11.59 12.70
N LYS A 5 -21.65 10.80 13.60
CA LYS A 5 -20.90 9.98 14.54
C LYS A 5 -19.92 9.02 13.82
N ALA A 6 -20.39 8.35 12.77
CA ALA A 6 -19.54 7.45 11.99
C ALA A 6 -18.34 8.18 11.34
N VAL A 7 -18.53 9.42 10.86
CA VAL A 7 -17.44 10.24 10.33
C VAL A 7 -16.45 10.64 11.42
N ASP A 8 -16.94 11.02 12.60
CA ASP A 8 -16.08 11.43 13.72
C ASP A 8 -15.27 10.23 14.26
N ASP A 9 -15.91 9.07 14.40
CA ASP A 9 -15.25 7.83 14.79
C ASP A 9 -14.20 7.40 13.74
N ALA A 10 -14.49 7.58 12.44
CA ALA A 10 -13.54 7.29 11.37
C ALA A 10 -12.30 8.22 11.40
N LYS A 11 -12.51 9.53 11.63
CA LYS A 11 -11.40 10.49 11.79
C LYS A 11 -10.49 10.10 12.96
N SER A 12 -11.10 9.82 14.11
CA SER A 12 -10.36 9.40 15.30
C SER A 12 -9.56 8.11 15.05
N GLU A 13 -10.14 7.16 14.29
CA GLU A 13 -9.42 5.92 13.94
C GLU A 13 -8.27 6.18 12.97
N ILE A 14 -8.42 7.07 11.99
CA ILE A 14 -7.32 7.47 11.10
C ILE A 14 -6.17 8.06 11.90
N GLU A 15 -6.46 9.01 12.79
CA GLU A 15 -5.45 9.66 13.63
C GLU A 15 -4.74 8.64 14.53
N ARG A 16 -5.50 7.72 15.12
CA ARG A 16 -4.95 6.64 15.96
C ARG A 16 -4.02 5.72 15.17
N LEU A 17 -4.41 5.31 13.96
CA LEU A 17 -3.60 4.44 13.11
C LEU A 17 -2.35 5.15 12.57
N ASP A 18 -2.45 6.45 12.25
CA ASP A 18 -1.28 7.25 11.87
C ASP A 18 -0.25 7.33 13.01
N GLN A 19 -0.73 7.52 14.26
CA GLN A 19 0.11 7.46 15.45
C GLN A 19 0.78 6.08 15.67
N LEU A 20 0.22 5.00 15.16
CA LEU A 20 0.87 3.69 15.20
C LEU A 20 1.92 3.55 14.10
N TRP A 21 1.63 3.99 12.87
CA TRP A 21 2.33 3.50 11.67
C TRP A 21 3.11 4.54 10.89
N SER A 22 3.04 5.82 11.24
CA SER A 22 3.86 6.84 10.59
C SER A 22 5.35 6.51 10.76
N ALA A 23 6.08 6.41 9.65
CA ALA A 23 7.52 6.18 9.71
C ALA A 23 8.33 7.45 10.02
N VAL A 24 7.66 8.62 10.01
CA VAL A 24 8.28 9.94 10.21
C VAL A 24 7.90 10.62 11.53
N ASP A 25 6.73 10.30 12.11
CA ASP A 25 6.34 10.82 13.42
C ASP A 25 7.14 10.12 14.52
N LYS A 26 7.89 10.90 15.28
CA LYS A 26 8.76 10.41 16.37
C LYS A 26 8.01 9.68 17.48
N ASN A 27 6.72 9.90 17.62
CA ASN A 27 5.87 9.26 18.64
C ASN A 27 5.26 7.94 18.19
N SER A 28 5.28 7.64 16.88
CA SER A 28 4.65 6.43 16.35
C SER A 28 5.40 5.15 16.72
N GLU A 29 4.67 4.02 16.75
CA GLU A 29 5.27 2.71 17.01
C GLU A 29 6.32 2.33 15.97
N ILE A 30 6.06 2.56 14.68
CA ILE A 30 6.99 2.22 13.61
C ILE A 30 8.24 3.06 13.66
N TYR A 31 8.13 4.39 13.90
CA TYR A 31 9.30 5.22 14.08
C TYR A 31 10.13 4.74 15.28
N GLN A 32 9.49 4.51 16.44
CA GLN A 32 10.15 4.04 17.65
C GLN A 32 10.81 2.66 17.46
N LEU A 33 10.14 1.73 16.75
CA LEU A 33 10.70 0.42 16.42
C LEU A 33 11.93 0.58 15.50
N ASN A 34 11.85 1.48 14.52
CA ASN A 34 12.97 1.79 13.63
C ASN A 34 14.19 2.37 14.37
N GLN A 35 13.97 3.07 15.49
CA GLN A 35 15.08 3.59 16.33
C GLN A 35 15.60 2.54 17.31
N LYS A 36 14.71 1.92 18.09
CA LYS A 36 15.06 1.00 19.19
C LYS A 36 15.47 -0.39 18.71
N LYS A 37 15.09 -0.78 17.50
CA LYS A 37 15.31 -2.10 16.89
C LYS A 37 14.62 -3.28 17.59
N LYS A 38 14.15 -3.11 18.81
CA LYS A 38 13.41 -4.12 19.56
C LYS A 38 12.46 -3.42 20.53
N MET A 39 11.17 -3.70 20.41
CA MET A 39 10.14 -3.23 21.34
C MET A 39 8.87 -4.06 21.26
N LYS A 40 8.02 -3.93 22.28
CA LYS A 40 6.64 -4.40 22.23
C LYS A 40 5.84 -3.45 21.35
N VAL A 41 5.02 -4.00 20.46
CA VAL A 41 4.11 -3.26 19.59
C VAL A 41 2.66 -3.61 19.87
N SER A 42 1.71 -2.85 19.36
CA SER A 42 0.28 -3.17 19.41
C SER A 42 -0.03 -4.46 18.64
N ASP A 43 -1.16 -5.09 18.94
CA ASP A 43 -1.62 -6.29 18.24
C ASP A 43 -1.82 -6.02 16.75
N GLU A 44 -2.35 -4.85 16.41
CA GLU A 44 -2.59 -4.42 15.03
C GLU A 44 -1.28 -4.23 14.24
N THR A 45 -0.28 -3.62 14.85
CA THR A 45 1.05 -3.46 14.23
C THR A 45 1.71 -4.83 14.02
N LEU A 46 1.59 -5.73 15.01
CA LEU A 46 2.11 -7.10 14.89
C LEU A 46 1.45 -7.85 13.73
N GLU A 47 0.10 -7.82 13.67
CA GLU A 47 -0.68 -8.46 12.61
C GLU A 47 -0.28 -7.95 11.23
N LEU A 48 -0.11 -6.62 11.08
CA LEU A 48 0.28 -6.02 9.82
C LEU A 48 1.70 -6.41 9.38
N ILE A 49 2.65 -6.45 10.30
CA ILE A 49 4.02 -6.90 10.01
C ILE A 49 4.02 -8.39 9.61
N GLU A 50 3.24 -9.24 10.28
CA GLU A 50 3.12 -10.65 9.92
C GLU A 50 2.50 -10.84 8.53
N PHE A 51 1.43 -10.11 8.25
CA PHE A 51 0.79 -10.13 6.94
C PHE A 51 1.77 -9.68 5.85
N ALA A 52 2.49 -8.59 6.06
CA ALA A 52 3.49 -8.07 5.13
C ALA A 52 4.61 -9.08 4.87
N LYS A 53 5.15 -9.72 5.91
CA LYS A 53 6.17 -10.79 5.78
C LYS A 53 5.65 -11.98 4.96
N LYS A 54 4.41 -12.38 5.20
CA LYS A 54 3.77 -13.45 4.45
C LYS A 54 3.67 -13.08 2.97
N LYS A 55 3.20 -11.86 2.65
CA LYS A 55 3.07 -11.38 1.27
C LYS A 55 4.42 -11.18 0.58
N SER A 56 5.44 -10.74 1.29
CA SER A 56 6.83 -10.70 0.79
C SER A 56 7.26 -12.10 0.32
N LYS A 57 7.12 -13.11 1.18
CA LYS A 57 7.48 -14.50 0.84
C LYS A 57 6.68 -15.04 -0.36
N GLU A 58 5.36 -14.82 -0.39
CA GLU A 58 4.46 -15.28 -1.46
C GLU A 58 4.76 -14.60 -2.81
N SER A 59 5.33 -13.40 -2.79
CA SER A 59 5.65 -12.59 -3.97
C SER A 59 7.10 -12.71 -4.43
N ASN A 60 7.92 -13.57 -3.81
CA ASN A 60 9.36 -13.62 -4.02
C ASN A 60 10.01 -12.24 -3.82
N ASP A 61 9.66 -11.61 -2.69
CA ASP A 61 10.17 -10.31 -2.23
C ASP A 61 9.86 -9.11 -3.16
N ALA A 62 8.88 -9.23 -4.07
CA ALA A 62 8.39 -8.09 -4.85
C ALA A 62 7.68 -7.02 -3.99
N PHE A 63 7.30 -7.38 -2.78
CA PHE A 63 6.83 -6.49 -1.72
C PHE A 63 7.67 -6.71 -0.47
N ASP A 64 8.32 -5.67 0.03
CA ASP A 64 9.12 -5.77 1.25
C ASP A 64 9.05 -4.49 2.09
N ILE A 65 8.47 -4.58 3.29
CA ILE A 65 8.34 -3.43 4.22
C ILE A 65 9.69 -2.93 4.74
N SER A 66 10.76 -3.72 4.64
CA SER A 66 12.10 -3.30 5.05
C SER A 66 12.85 -2.46 4.00
N ILE A 67 12.19 -2.12 2.88
CA ILE A 67 12.70 -1.24 1.82
C ILE A 67 12.90 0.22 2.29
N TYR A 68 12.37 0.59 3.45
CA TYR A 68 12.32 1.97 3.91
C TYR A 68 13.65 2.74 3.89
N PRO A 69 14.84 2.17 4.24
CA PRO A 69 16.11 2.87 4.10
C PRO A 69 16.42 3.32 2.67
N ILE A 70 15.94 2.58 1.67
CA ILE A 70 16.08 2.94 0.26
C ILE A 70 15.11 4.09 -0.07
N VAL A 71 13.85 4.00 0.39
CA VAL A 71 12.85 5.07 0.19
C VAL A 71 13.32 6.39 0.82
N GLU A 72 13.94 6.33 2.02
CA GLU A 72 14.60 7.48 2.66
C GLU A 72 15.76 8.02 1.81
N LEU A 73 16.58 7.13 1.23
CA LEU A 73 17.72 7.51 0.40
C LEU A 73 17.29 8.28 -0.84
N TRP A 74 16.18 7.91 -1.47
CA TRP A 74 15.57 8.63 -2.60
C TRP A 74 14.90 9.94 -2.19
N GLY A 75 14.66 10.18 -0.88
CA GLY A 75 14.08 11.38 -0.33
C GLY A 75 12.56 11.47 -0.35
N PHE A 76 11.84 10.39 -0.66
CA PHE A 76 10.38 10.38 -0.74
C PHE A 76 9.66 10.76 0.56
N PRO A 77 10.08 10.32 1.76
CA PRO A 77 9.39 10.66 3.00
C PRO A 77 9.46 12.15 3.38
N THR A 78 10.53 12.82 2.94
CA THR A 78 10.80 14.23 3.30
C THR A 78 10.62 15.20 2.13
N GLN A 79 10.29 14.68 0.94
CA GLN A 79 10.25 15.43 -0.33
C GLN A 79 11.59 16.11 -0.71
N LYS A 80 12.70 15.69 -0.05
CA LYS A 80 14.06 16.11 -0.40
C LYS A 80 14.63 15.13 -1.42
N TYR A 81 14.04 15.16 -2.60
CA TYR A 81 14.32 14.20 -3.68
C TYR A 81 15.77 14.26 -4.15
N ARG A 82 16.31 13.09 -4.42
CA ARG A 82 17.64 12.92 -5.03
C ARG A 82 17.72 11.63 -5.83
N VAL A 83 18.64 11.56 -6.76
CA VAL A 83 19.00 10.30 -7.42
C VAL A 83 20.26 9.75 -6.74
N PRO A 84 20.16 8.63 -6.00
CA PRO A 84 21.31 8.03 -5.34
C PRO A 84 22.26 7.36 -6.33
N SER A 85 23.53 7.24 -5.97
CA SER A 85 24.48 6.41 -6.71
C SER A 85 24.21 4.91 -6.50
N ASP A 86 24.62 4.08 -7.45
CA ASP A 86 24.49 2.62 -7.35
C ASP A 86 25.19 2.07 -6.10
N SER A 87 26.33 2.65 -5.71
CA SER A 87 27.08 2.23 -4.51
C SER A 87 26.30 2.51 -3.22
N GLU A 88 25.59 3.65 -3.12
CA GLU A 88 24.75 3.96 -1.97
C GLU A 88 23.56 3.00 -1.88
N ILE A 89 22.91 2.72 -3.01
CA ILE A 89 21.80 1.77 -3.11
C ILE A 89 22.27 0.37 -2.66
N GLN A 90 23.34 -0.15 -3.25
CA GLN A 90 23.86 -1.50 -2.94
C GLN A 90 24.25 -1.65 -1.47
N LYS A 91 24.77 -0.59 -0.85
CA LYS A 91 25.08 -0.60 0.58
C LYS A 91 23.86 -0.82 1.45
N LEU A 92 22.72 -0.21 1.11
CA LEU A 92 21.49 -0.30 1.89
C LEU A 92 20.66 -1.53 1.54
N LEU A 93 20.68 -2.01 0.29
CA LEU A 93 19.97 -3.22 -0.13
C LEU A 93 20.32 -4.45 0.71
N LYS A 94 21.54 -4.53 1.25
CA LYS A 94 21.98 -5.60 2.15
C LYS A 94 21.11 -5.72 3.41
N ASN A 95 20.39 -4.64 3.79
CA ASN A 95 19.52 -4.58 4.95
C ASN A 95 18.03 -4.79 4.61
N VAL A 96 17.71 -4.98 3.33
CA VAL A 96 16.35 -5.21 2.85
C VAL A 96 16.09 -6.72 2.83
N ASN A 97 15.35 -7.20 3.79
CA ASN A 97 14.85 -8.57 3.86
C ASN A 97 13.90 -8.69 5.06
N SER A 98 12.61 -8.54 4.83
CA SER A 98 11.59 -8.61 5.89
C SER A 98 11.50 -9.98 6.56
N GLN A 99 12.01 -11.07 5.92
CA GLN A 99 12.01 -12.39 6.53
C GLN A 99 12.93 -12.44 7.78
N LYS A 100 13.91 -11.56 7.88
CA LYS A 100 14.79 -11.44 9.05
C LYS A 100 14.16 -10.71 10.24
N ILE A 101 12.99 -10.09 10.09
CA ILE A 101 12.24 -9.51 11.21
C ILE A 101 11.81 -10.65 12.14
N LYS A 102 12.23 -10.58 13.40
CA LYS A 102 11.86 -11.58 14.42
C LYS A 102 10.62 -11.11 15.19
N ILE A 103 9.66 -12.00 15.36
CA ILE A 103 8.40 -11.74 16.04
C ILE A 103 8.21 -12.73 17.16
N ASN A 104 7.96 -12.22 18.36
CA ASN A 104 7.50 -13.03 19.48
C ASN A 104 6.00 -12.77 19.73
N LYS A 105 5.15 -13.65 19.24
CA LYS A 105 3.68 -13.52 19.36
C LYS A 105 3.16 -13.54 20.79
N LYS A 106 3.86 -14.21 21.71
CA LYS A 106 3.42 -14.31 23.12
C LYS A 106 3.59 -12.98 23.87
N THR A 107 4.54 -12.16 23.45
CA THR A 107 4.90 -10.90 24.10
C THR A 107 4.67 -9.68 23.24
N ASN A 108 4.26 -9.86 21.98
CA ASN A 108 4.15 -8.82 20.94
C ASN A 108 5.46 -8.07 20.72
N VAL A 109 6.59 -8.71 20.94
CA VAL A 109 7.90 -8.07 20.72
C VAL A 109 8.36 -8.32 19.30
N VAL A 110 8.63 -7.23 18.59
CA VAL A 110 9.26 -7.24 17.27
C VAL A 110 10.73 -6.82 17.40
N THR A 111 11.60 -7.52 16.67
CA THR A 111 13.03 -7.22 16.63
C THR A 111 13.49 -7.08 15.18
N LEU A 112 14.09 -5.94 14.85
CA LEU A 112 14.73 -5.63 13.57
C LEU A 112 16.25 -5.85 13.67
N GLU A 113 16.89 -6.16 12.55
CA GLU A 113 18.36 -6.12 12.49
C GLU A 113 18.89 -4.67 12.66
N LYS A 114 20.16 -4.53 13.04
CA LYS A 114 20.80 -3.23 13.41
C LYS A 114 20.56 -2.10 12.41
N ASN A 115 20.67 -2.39 11.13
CA ASN A 115 20.56 -1.39 10.06
C ASN A 115 19.21 -1.46 9.30
N MET A 116 18.33 -2.36 9.69
CA MET A 116 16.99 -2.50 9.10
C MET A 116 16.08 -1.38 9.62
N LYS A 117 15.25 -0.86 8.74
CA LYS A 117 14.08 -0.03 9.08
C LYS A 117 12.91 -0.51 8.25
N ILE A 118 11.70 -0.34 8.77
CA ILE A 118 10.47 -0.74 8.08
C ILE A 118 9.53 0.45 7.88
N ASP A 119 8.70 0.34 6.87
CA ASP A 119 7.57 1.22 6.58
C ASP A 119 6.34 0.39 6.19
N LEU A 120 5.18 0.82 6.65
CA LEU A 120 3.91 0.16 6.35
C LEU A 120 3.07 0.92 5.30
N GLY A 121 3.62 1.94 4.64
CA GLY A 121 2.91 2.81 3.71
C GLY A 121 2.23 2.07 2.54
N GLY A 122 2.78 0.93 2.09
CA GLY A 122 2.19 0.10 1.03
C GLY A 122 1.07 -0.85 1.50
N ILE A 123 0.61 -0.75 2.75
CA ILE A 123 -0.42 -1.62 3.34
C ILE A 123 -1.38 -0.88 4.27
N ALA A 124 -0.90 0.22 4.89
CA ALA A 124 -1.61 0.91 5.96
C ALA A 124 -2.90 1.59 5.48
N LYS A 125 -2.92 2.16 4.26
CA LYS A 125 -4.13 2.83 3.73
C LYS A 125 -5.25 1.84 3.48
N GLY A 126 -4.94 0.67 2.91
CA GLY A 126 -5.91 -0.40 2.67
C GLY A 126 -6.47 -0.97 3.97
N TYR A 127 -5.63 -1.19 4.97
CA TYR A 127 -6.09 -1.58 6.31
C TYR A 127 -7.00 -0.52 6.92
N THR A 128 -6.59 0.75 6.87
CA THR A 128 -7.36 1.87 7.43
C THR A 128 -8.73 2.00 6.76
N SER A 129 -8.82 1.97 5.43
CA SER A 129 -10.10 2.04 4.72
C SER A 129 -11.03 0.88 5.09
N GLN A 130 -10.49 -0.32 5.24
CA GLN A 130 -11.24 -1.50 5.69
C GLN A 130 -11.72 -1.36 7.15
N ARG A 131 -10.92 -0.77 8.03
CA ARG A 131 -11.30 -0.46 9.43
C ARG A 131 -12.42 0.55 9.48
N ILE A 132 -12.33 1.64 8.71
CA ILE A 132 -13.38 2.66 8.62
C ILE A 132 -14.68 2.05 8.09
N ALA A 133 -14.61 1.17 7.08
CA ALA A 133 -15.79 0.49 6.58
C ALA A 133 -16.50 -0.36 7.67
N LYS A 134 -15.72 -1.02 8.54
CA LYS A 134 -16.28 -1.74 9.70
C LYS A 134 -16.92 -0.80 10.71
N ILE A 135 -16.30 0.35 11.00
CA ILE A 135 -16.86 1.40 11.88
C ILE A 135 -18.18 1.90 11.31
N TYR A 136 -18.21 2.27 10.04
CA TYR A 136 -19.41 2.75 9.36
C TYR A 136 -20.57 1.74 9.44
N LYS A 137 -20.30 0.46 9.15
CA LYS A 137 -21.30 -0.60 9.25
C LYS A 137 -21.80 -0.78 10.68
N LYS A 138 -20.91 -0.74 11.68
CA LYS A 138 -21.27 -0.80 13.12
C LYS A 138 -22.17 0.36 13.53
N ASP A 139 -21.93 1.56 12.99
CA ASP A 139 -22.74 2.76 13.27
C ASP A 139 -24.00 2.85 12.39
N GLY A 140 -24.32 1.80 11.66
CA GLY A 140 -25.55 1.68 10.87
C GLY A 140 -25.50 2.34 9.49
N VAL A 141 -24.34 2.74 9.00
CA VAL A 141 -24.18 3.23 7.62
C VAL A 141 -24.24 2.05 6.67
N LYS A 142 -25.25 2.05 5.80
CA LYS A 142 -25.51 0.98 4.83
C LYS A 142 -24.98 1.30 3.42
N SER A 143 -24.70 2.56 3.16
CA SER A 143 -24.32 3.07 1.83
C SER A 143 -23.29 4.18 1.98
N GLY A 144 -22.13 4.05 1.34
CA GLY A 144 -21.09 5.05 1.41
C GLY A 144 -19.84 4.68 0.61
N VAL A 145 -18.96 5.65 0.48
CA VAL A 145 -17.64 5.48 -0.14
C VAL A 145 -16.60 6.14 0.76
N ILE A 146 -15.49 5.46 0.96
CA ILE A 146 -14.31 5.99 1.64
C ILE A 146 -13.22 6.12 0.57
N SER A 147 -12.56 7.28 0.51
CA SER A 147 -11.38 7.48 -0.35
C SER A 147 -10.24 8.02 0.50
N LEU A 148 -9.15 7.28 0.57
CA LEU A 148 -7.92 7.64 1.28
C LEU A 148 -6.78 7.77 0.26
N GLY A 149 -6.62 8.97 -0.32
CA GLY A 149 -5.57 9.23 -1.30
C GLY A 149 -5.62 8.25 -2.48
N GLY A 150 -6.79 8.06 -3.08
CA GLY A 150 -6.99 7.14 -4.22
C GLY A 150 -7.35 5.69 -3.85
N ASN A 151 -7.13 5.26 -2.60
CA ASN A 151 -7.63 3.97 -2.13
C ASN A 151 -9.13 4.07 -1.85
N VAL A 152 -9.96 3.50 -2.69
CA VAL A 152 -11.42 3.57 -2.59
C VAL A 152 -11.98 2.30 -1.95
N GLN A 153 -12.82 2.46 -0.93
CA GLN A 153 -13.59 1.38 -0.30
C GLN A 153 -15.08 1.69 -0.41
N ALA A 154 -15.82 0.90 -1.16
CA ALA A 154 -17.28 0.96 -1.24
C ALA A 154 -17.92 0.25 -0.04
N ILE A 155 -19.04 0.79 0.44
CA ILE A 155 -19.88 0.21 1.50
C ILE A 155 -21.28 0.06 0.94
N GLY A 156 -21.76 -1.18 0.88
CA GLY A 156 -23.05 -1.51 0.33
C GLY A 156 -23.27 -0.98 -1.09
N THR A 157 -24.50 -0.70 -1.43
CA THR A 157 -24.94 -0.10 -2.70
C THR A 157 -25.44 1.33 -2.47
N LYS A 158 -25.67 2.08 -3.54
CA LYS A 158 -26.36 3.37 -3.46
C LYS A 158 -27.80 3.19 -2.97
N THR A 159 -28.44 4.29 -2.62
CA THR A 159 -29.82 4.30 -2.08
C THR A 159 -30.86 3.81 -3.10
N ASP A 160 -30.55 3.90 -4.39
CA ASP A 160 -31.38 3.38 -5.50
C ASP A 160 -31.12 1.89 -5.81
N GLY A 161 -30.24 1.23 -5.03
CA GLY A 161 -29.83 -0.17 -5.20
C GLY A 161 -28.71 -0.39 -6.22
N SER A 162 -28.30 0.63 -6.98
CA SER A 162 -27.19 0.51 -7.91
C SER A 162 -25.84 0.42 -7.21
N ARG A 163 -24.85 -0.22 -7.86
CA ARG A 163 -23.48 -0.29 -7.36
C ARG A 163 -22.78 1.08 -7.46
N TRP A 164 -21.73 1.26 -6.68
CA TRP A 164 -20.88 2.45 -6.73
C TRP A 164 -19.98 2.40 -7.96
N LYS A 165 -20.03 3.41 -8.83
CA LYS A 165 -19.08 3.53 -9.93
C LYS A 165 -17.80 4.17 -9.42
N VAL A 166 -16.74 3.40 -9.36
CA VAL A 166 -15.39 3.83 -8.98
C VAL A 166 -14.58 4.00 -10.24
N GLY A 167 -14.17 5.22 -10.52
CA GLY A 167 -13.33 5.53 -11.69
C GLY A 167 -11.91 4.98 -11.53
N VAL A 168 -11.37 4.42 -12.58
CA VAL A 168 -9.95 4.07 -12.70
C VAL A 168 -9.26 5.19 -13.47
N GLN A 169 -8.35 5.90 -12.80
CA GLN A 169 -7.68 7.07 -13.33
C GLN A 169 -6.75 6.72 -14.50
N SER A 170 -6.69 7.59 -15.49
CA SER A 170 -5.73 7.47 -16.57
C SER A 170 -4.31 7.73 -16.05
N PRO A 171 -3.34 6.87 -16.37
CA PRO A 171 -1.94 7.12 -15.99
C PRO A 171 -1.31 8.34 -16.67
N ASP A 172 -1.78 8.72 -17.85
CA ASP A 172 -1.20 9.80 -18.66
C ASP A 172 -1.90 11.14 -18.46
N ASP A 173 -3.14 11.09 -17.98
CA ASP A 173 -3.94 12.29 -17.67
C ASP A 173 -4.76 12.04 -16.41
N THR A 174 -4.27 12.56 -15.29
CA THR A 174 -4.86 12.34 -13.96
C THR A 174 -6.24 13.00 -13.79
N GLU A 175 -6.69 13.85 -14.73
CA GLU A 175 -8.04 14.41 -14.74
C GLU A 175 -9.02 13.54 -15.54
N SER A 176 -8.55 12.56 -16.30
CA SER A 176 -9.35 11.62 -17.07
C SER A 176 -9.39 10.22 -16.44
N MET A 177 -10.33 9.40 -16.93
CA MET A 177 -10.52 8.03 -16.49
C MET A 177 -10.46 7.08 -17.68
N ILE A 178 -9.76 5.96 -17.51
CA ILE A 178 -9.73 4.88 -18.52
C ILE A 178 -10.97 3.99 -18.45
N GLY A 179 -11.74 4.08 -17.37
CA GLY A 179 -12.94 3.29 -17.15
C GLY A 179 -13.48 3.45 -15.74
N ALA A 180 -14.50 2.67 -15.42
CA ALA A 180 -15.08 2.62 -14.08
C ALA A 180 -15.45 1.19 -13.73
N TYR A 181 -15.23 0.82 -12.46
CA TYR A 181 -15.66 -0.44 -11.89
C TYR A 181 -16.89 -0.24 -11.00
N GLU A 182 -17.87 -1.14 -11.10
CA GLU A 182 -19.08 -1.12 -10.26
C GLU A 182 -18.84 -1.94 -8.98
N ALA A 183 -18.55 -1.26 -7.88
CA ALA A 183 -18.21 -1.84 -6.59
C ALA A 183 -19.39 -1.88 -5.62
N ALA A 184 -19.46 -2.93 -4.79
CA ALA A 184 -20.33 -3.03 -3.63
C ALA A 184 -19.63 -3.86 -2.55
N ASP A 185 -19.39 -3.26 -1.38
CA ASP A 185 -18.62 -3.87 -0.28
C ASP A 185 -17.20 -4.33 -0.68
N GLU A 186 -16.59 -3.61 -1.61
CA GLU A 186 -15.29 -3.92 -2.18
C GLU A 186 -14.34 -2.73 -2.10
N ALA A 187 -13.05 -3.02 -1.99
CA ALA A 187 -11.98 -2.06 -2.17
C ALA A 187 -11.54 -2.06 -3.64
N VAL A 188 -11.32 -0.88 -4.20
CA VAL A 188 -10.71 -0.63 -5.51
C VAL A 188 -9.49 0.24 -5.26
N ILE A 189 -8.31 -0.36 -5.36
CA ILE A 189 -7.06 0.29 -4.97
C ILE A 189 -6.06 0.21 -6.11
N THR A 190 -5.54 1.38 -6.49
CA THR A 190 -4.59 1.52 -7.58
C THR A 190 -3.22 1.91 -7.06
N SER A 191 -2.18 1.34 -7.61
CA SER A 191 -0.80 1.83 -7.54
C SER A 191 -0.33 2.21 -8.92
N GLY A 192 0.21 3.42 -9.07
CA GLY A 192 0.70 3.94 -10.34
C GLY A 192 1.93 4.83 -10.16
N ALA A 193 2.75 4.86 -11.20
CA ALA A 193 3.98 5.65 -11.24
C ALA A 193 3.71 7.16 -11.12
N TYR A 194 2.52 7.61 -11.53
CA TYR A 194 2.09 9.00 -11.58
C TYR A 194 1.60 9.57 -10.24
N GLU A 195 1.41 8.74 -9.20
CA GLU A 195 0.87 9.21 -7.92
C GLU A 195 1.88 10.05 -7.11
N ARG A 196 3.14 9.61 -7.08
CA ARG A 196 4.21 10.32 -6.37
C ARG A 196 5.51 10.12 -7.12
N TYR A 197 6.04 11.17 -7.71
CA TYR A 197 7.28 11.16 -8.48
C TYR A 197 8.00 12.49 -8.40
N PHE A 198 9.22 12.52 -8.89
CA PHE A 198 9.97 13.73 -9.18
C PHE A 198 10.72 13.57 -10.50
N GLU A 199 11.06 14.70 -11.10
CA GLU A 199 11.83 14.73 -12.35
C GLU A 199 13.24 15.25 -12.08
N LYS A 200 14.22 14.61 -12.71
CA LYS A 200 15.60 15.07 -12.69
C LYS A 200 16.30 14.64 -13.98
N ASP A 201 16.99 15.60 -14.61
CA ASP A 201 17.76 15.40 -15.85
C ASP A 201 16.91 14.75 -16.97
N GLY A 202 15.64 15.16 -17.11
CA GLY A 202 14.70 14.65 -18.12
C GLY A 202 14.18 13.23 -17.86
N LYS A 203 14.44 12.65 -16.68
CA LYS A 203 13.95 11.33 -16.27
C LYS A 203 13.02 11.46 -15.07
N THR A 204 11.91 10.71 -15.10
CA THR A 204 10.95 10.60 -14.01
C THR A 204 11.33 9.46 -13.07
N TYR A 205 11.25 9.70 -11.75
CA TYR A 205 11.52 8.76 -10.68
C TYR A 205 10.33 8.70 -9.73
N HIS A 206 9.62 7.58 -9.71
CA HIS A 206 8.45 7.39 -8.85
C HIS A 206 8.78 6.63 -7.57
N HIS A 207 7.87 6.67 -6.60
CA HIS A 207 8.06 6.15 -5.24
C HIS A 207 7.97 4.63 -5.10
N ILE A 208 7.49 3.91 -6.11
CA ILE A 208 7.36 2.45 -6.05
C ILE A 208 8.72 1.83 -6.36
N ILE A 209 9.45 1.49 -5.32
CA ILE A 209 10.80 0.97 -5.41
C ILE A 209 10.78 -0.56 -5.54
N ASP A 210 11.49 -1.10 -6.51
CA ASP A 210 11.73 -2.54 -6.65
C ASP A 210 12.75 -3.00 -5.59
N PRO A 211 12.38 -3.87 -4.64
CA PRO A 211 13.28 -4.34 -3.59
C PRO A 211 14.50 -5.09 -4.12
N ALA A 212 14.43 -5.66 -5.31
CA ALA A 212 15.56 -6.36 -5.92
C ALA A 212 16.65 -5.41 -6.42
N THR A 213 16.29 -4.20 -6.84
CA THR A 213 17.22 -3.23 -7.44
C THR A 213 17.48 -2.00 -6.58
N GLY A 214 16.55 -1.65 -5.67
CA GLY A 214 16.54 -0.41 -4.90
C GLY A 214 16.28 0.85 -5.75
N LYS A 215 15.77 0.67 -6.96
CA LYS A 215 15.40 1.74 -7.90
C LYS A 215 13.89 1.76 -8.11
N PRO A 216 13.32 2.88 -8.57
CA PRO A 216 11.95 2.87 -9.07
C PRO A 216 11.73 1.72 -10.05
N SER A 217 10.60 1.03 -9.94
CA SER A 217 10.31 -0.13 -10.80
C SER A 217 10.11 0.31 -12.24
N GLU A 218 11.00 -0.08 -13.14
CA GLU A 218 10.93 0.21 -14.59
C GLU A 218 10.37 -0.99 -15.35
N LYS A 219 9.29 -1.60 -14.85
CA LYS A 219 8.58 -2.68 -15.54
C LYS A 219 7.62 -2.13 -16.60
N ASP A 220 6.87 -3.01 -17.18
CA ASP A 220 5.98 -2.77 -18.32
C ASP A 220 4.55 -2.35 -17.96
N LEU A 221 4.34 -1.84 -16.71
CA LEU A 221 3.05 -1.39 -16.20
C LEU A 221 3.09 0.10 -15.81
N LYS A 222 2.10 0.86 -16.23
CA LYS A 222 1.83 2.23 -15.79
C LYS A 222 1.01 2.25 -14.50
N SER A 223 0.03 1.34 -14.38
CA SER A 223 -0.77 1.20 -13.17
C SER A 223 -1.31 -0.22 -12.96
N VAL A 224 -1.60 -0.53 -11.71
CA VAL A 224 -2.24 -1.76 -11.26
C VAL A 224 -3.37 -1.43 -10.31
N THR A 225 -4.59 -1.82 -10.66
CA THR A 225 -5.77 -1.72 -9.80
C THR A 225 -6.15 -3.09 -9.30
N ILE A 226 -6.32 -3.24 -8.00
CA ILE A 226 -6.80 -4.45 -7.35
C ILE A 226 -8.20 -4.23 -6.79
N ILE A 227 -9.08 -5.18 -7.06
CA ILE A 227 -10.46 -5.18 -6.58
C ILE A 227 -10.66 -6.40 -5.68
N SER A 228 -10.99 -6.19 -4.42
CA SER A 228 -11.32 -7.28 -3.49
C SER A 228 -12.16 -6.81 -2.30
N LYS A 229 -12.69 -7.76 -1.54
CA LYS A 229 -13.36 -7.46 -0.26
C LYS A 229 -12.39 -7.12 0.88
N ASN A 230 -11.10 -7.30 0.65
CA ASN A 230 -10.05 -7.08 1.64
C ASN A 230 -9.15 -5.92 1.22
N GLY A 231 -9.39 -4.73 1.80
CA GLY A 231 -8.62 -3.52 1.49
C GLY A 231 -7.13 -3.65 1.78
N THR A 232 -6.76 -4.35 2.86
CA THR A 232 -5.36 -4.63 3.21
C THR A 232 -4.66 -5.43 2.11
N LEU A 233 -5.33 -6.46 1.61
CA LEU A 233 -4.85 -7.28 0.49
C LEU A 233 -4.72 -6.45 -0.79
N SER A 234 -5.75 -5.66 -1.11
CA SER A 234 -5.77 -4.83 -2.33
C SER A 234 -4.63 -3.82 -2.36
N ASP A 235 -4.36 -3.12 -1.25
CA ASP A 235 -3.27 -2.15 -1.13
C ASP A 235 -1.90 -2.82 -1.33
N THR A 236 -1.67 -3.93 -0.63
CA THR A 236 -0.43 -4.70 -0.75
C THR A 236 -0.21 -5.22 -2.16
N LEU A 237 -1.24 -5.80 -2.79
CA LEU A 237 -1.11 -6.43 -4.10
C LEU A 237 -0.99 -5.41 -5.23
N SER A 238 -1.58 -4.21 -5.13
CA SER A 238 -1.42 -3.19 -6.16
C SER A 238 0.06 -2.81 -6.34
N THR A 239 0.78 -2.60 -5.25
CA THR A 239 2.23 -2.36 -5.26
C THR A 239 3.02 -3.61 -5.69
N THR A 240 2.67 -4.78 -5.14
CA THR A 240 3.36 -6.05 -5.42
C THR A 240 3.33 -6.38 -6.91
N LEU A 241 2.14 -6.35 -7.52
CA LEU A 241 1.97 -6.72 -8.91
C LEU A 241 2.57 -5.67 -9.87
N PHE A 242 2.57 -4.39 -9.45
CA PHE A 242 3.29 -3.35 -10.19
C PHE A 242 4.79 -3.65 -10.28
N VAL A 243 5.41 -4.03 -9.17
CA VAL A 243 6.84 -4.40 -9.12
C VAL A 243 7.12 -5.70 -9.88
N MET A 244 6.19 -6.66 -9.87
CA MET A 244 6.34 -7.91 -10.63
C MET A 244 6.37 -7.70 -12.15
N GLY A 245 5.68 -6.70 -12.66
CA GLY A 245 5.44 -6.51 -14.10
C GLY A 245 4.32 -7.40 -14.65
N LYS A 246 3.90 -7.13 -15.88
CA LYS A 246 2.67 -7.64 -16.50
C LYS A 246 2.53 -9.17 -16.46
N ASP A 247 3.50 -9.89 -16.99
CA ASP A 247 3.38 -11.34 -17.15
C ASP A 247 3.34 -12.08 -15.81
N LYS A 248 4.16 -11.64 -14.85
CA LYS A 248 4.15 -12.21 -13.49
C LYS A 248 2.88 -11.82 -12.73
N ALA A 249 2.40 -10.59 -12.90
CA ALA A 249 1.14 -10.12 -12.30
C ALA A 249 -0.05 -10.96 -12.77
N ILE A 250 -0.18 -11.20 -14.08
CA ILE A 250 -1.23 -12.04 -14.66
C ILE A 250 -1.10 -13.49 -14.16
N SER A 251 0.11 -14.04 -14.14
CA SER A 251 0.37 -15.39 -13.64
C SER A 251 0.01 -15.53 -12.15
N TYR A 252 0.33 -14.52 -11.34
CA TYR A 252 -0.04 -14.48 -9.93
C TYR A 252 -1.56 -14.41 -9.75
N TRP A 253 -2.22 -13.49 -10.45
CA TRP A 253 -3.68 -13.36 -10.41
C TRP A 253 -4.40 -14.65 -10.80
N LYS A 254 -3.99 -15.33 -11.88
CA LYS A 254 -4.61 -16.59 -12.32
C LYS A 254 -4.62 -17.65 -11.21
N LYS A 255 -3.62 -17.65 -10.34
CA LYS A 255 -3.53 -18.60 -9.21
C LYS A 255 -4.41 -18.17 -8.01
N HIS A 256 -4.81 -16.90 -7.97
CA HIS A 256 -5.53 -16.28 -6.85
C HIS A 256 -6.82 -15.57 -7.28
N SER A 257 -7.36 -15.90 -8.45
CA SER A 257 -8.53 -15.22 -9.05
C SER A 257 -9.82 -15.33 -8.24
N SER A 258 -9.88 -16.24 -7.25
CA SER A 258 -10.98 -16.31 -6.29
C SER A 258 -10.89 -15.27 -5.17
N GLU A 259 -9.72 -14.65 -4.97
CA GLU A 259 -9.46 -13.72 -3.86
C GLU A 259 -9.61 -12.25 -4.31
N PHE A 260 -9.27 -11.94 -5.56
CA PHE A 260 -9.28 -10.58 -6.10
C PHE A 260 -9.36 -10.56 -7.63
N ASN A 261 -9.79 -9.42 -8.18
CA ASN A 261 -9.69 -9.08 -9.59
C ASN A 261 -8.62 -8.02 -9.82
N ILE A 262 -8.16 -7.91 -11.09
CA ILE A 262 -7.14 -6.92 -11.48
C ILE A 262 -7.58 -6.10 -12.69
N ILE A 263 -7.10 -4.85 -12.75
CA ILE A 263 -7.05 -4.06 -13.98
C ILE A 263 -5.60 -3.58 -14.12
N LEU A 264 -4.96 -3.91 -15.22
CA LEU A 264 -3.59 -3.52 -15.52
C LEU A 264 -3.60 -2.54 -16.68
N VAL A 265 -2.76 -1.51 -16.60
CA VAL A 265 -2.47 -0.62 -17.74
C VAL A 265 -0.99 -0.77 -18.07
N ASP A 266 -0.69 -1.24 -19.27
CA ASP A 266 0.70 -1.40 -19.70
C ASP A 266 1.28 -0.11 -20.29
N ASN A 267 2.57 -0.12 -20.59
CA ASN A 267 3.28 1.05 -21.14
C ASN A 267 2.79 1.49 -22.53
N ASN A 268 1.96 0.68 -23.19
CA ASN A 268 1.33 0.99 -24.47
C ASN A 268 -0.16 1.38 -24.29
N ASP A 269 -0.59 1.73 -23.08
CA ASP A 269 -1.97 2.10 -22.74
C ASP A 269 -3.00 0.99 -22.96
N LYS A 270 -2.53 -0.25 -23.10
CA LYS A 270 -3.41 -1.40 -23.21
C LYS A 270 -3.95 -1.76 -21.83
N ILE A 271 -5.28 -1.77 -21.73
CA ILE A 271 -6.00 -2.23 -20.55
C ILE A 271 -6.14 -3.75 -20.64
N LEU A 272 -5.74 -4.42 -19.55
CA LEU A 272 -5.84 -5.87 -19.39
C LEU A 272 -6.67 -6.15 -18.14
N ILE A 273 -7.66 -7.04 -18.26
CA ILE A 273 -8.60 -7.39 -17.19
C ILE A 273 -8.55 -8.89 -16.96
#